data_09004e07db644b5ce0af5406fcd4f299
#
_entry.id   09004e07db644b5ce0af5406fcd4f299
#
_cell.length_a   1.000
_cell.length_b   1.000
_cell.length_c   1.000
_cell.angle_alpha   90.00
_cell.angle_beta   90.00
_cell.angle_gamma   90.00
#
_symmetry.space_group_name_H-M   'P 1'
#
loop_
_entity.id
_entity.type
_entity.pdbx_description
1 polymer ?
#
loop_
_entity_poly.entity_id
_entity_poly.type
_entity_poly.pdbx_seq_one_letter_code
_entity_poly.pdbx_strand_id
1 'polypeptide(L)'
;MNTALKQRIEMMRGKIEQKTPVIAVAASSQLFVTPERECNRLVELACIGDDDYILEPSAGTGAILRAIKATAPNAACDAIEMNAGLFDFLRKDFEGVNVICCDFLQYVEPVGKQYSRIIMNPPFNQGSDIKHIMHGLSFLKSGGILTAICLNGPRQKDKLKNMADYWEELPPRTFAYTDVSTVIMRITVD
;
A
#
# COMPACT_ATOMS: atom_id res chain seq x y z
N MET A 1 -33.10 -32.25 -0.58
CA MET A 1 -31.81 -31.55 -0.50
C MET A 1 -31.90 -30.60 0.69
N ASN A 2 -30.99 -30.74 1.65
CA ASN A 2 -31.05 -30.11 2.98
C ASN A 2 -30.96 -28.57 2.88
N THR A 3 -31.96 -27.85 3.38
CA THR A 3 -32.11 -26.38 3.34
C THR A 3 -30.85 -25.68 3.95
N ALA A 4 -30.28 -26.27 5.00
CA ALA A 4 -29.05 -25.76 5.63
C ALA A 4 -27.82 -25.84 4.69
N LEU A 5 -27.74 -26.84 3.84
CA LEU A 5 -26.66 -26.99 2.85
C LEU A 5 -26.79 -25.94 1.73
N LYS A 6 -28.05 -25.67 1.27
CA LYS A 6 -28.31 -24.60 0.31
C LYS A 6 -27.93 -23.22 0.84
N GLN A 7 -28.32 -22.89 2.07
CA GLN A 7 -27.96 -21.61 2.72
C GLN A 7 -26.45 -21.47 2.91
N ARG A 8 -25.74 -22.56 3.23
CA ARG A 8 -24.28 -22.55 3.36
C ARG A 8 -23.56 -22.38 2.02
N ILE A 9 -24.12 -22.97 0.93
CA ILE A 9 -23.62 -22.80 -0.43
C ILE A 9 -23.88 -21.37 -0.93
N GLU A 10 -25.04 -20.77 -0.64
CA GLU A 10 -25.35 -19.36 -0.96
C GLU A 10 -24.45 -18.39 -0.18
N MET A 11 -24.24 -18.62 1.12
CA MET A 11 -23.27 -17.82 1.92
C MET A 11 -21.85 -17.95 1.41
N MET A 12 -21.43 -19.14 0.95
CA MET A 12 -20.11 -19.34 0.32
C MET A 12 -20.04 -18.68 -1.06
N ARG A 13 -21.12 -18.70 -1.85
CA ARG A 13 -21.19 -17.96 -3.12
C ARG A 13 -21.12 -16.46 -2.91
N GLY A 14 -21.85 -15.89 -1.95
CA GLY A 14 -21.74 -14.47 -1.61
C GLY A 14 -20.35 -14.03 -1.16
N LYS A 15 -19.61 -14.92 -0.46
CA LYS A 15 -18.19 -14.69 -0.13
C LYS A 15 -17.25 -14.84 -1.35
N ILE A 16 -17.66 -15.59 -2.36
CA ILE A 16 -16.89 -15.78 -3.61
C ILE A 16 -17.15 -14.63 -4.59
N GLU A 17 -18.33 -14.00 -4.56
CA GLU A 17 -18.68 -12.85 -5.41
C GLU A 17 -18.04 -11.52 -4.94
N GLN A 18 -17.52 -11.45 -3.72
CA GLN A 18 -16.65 -10.35 -3.26
C GLN A 18 -15.16 -10.54 -3.67
N LYS A 19 -14.88 -11.41 -4.64
CA LYS A 19 -13.53 -11.55 -5.17
C LYS A 19 -13.16 -10.28 -5.94
N THR A 20 -12.13 -9.60 -5.44
CA THR A 20 -11.27 -8.72 -6.24
C THR A 20 -11.12 -9.36 -7.62
N PRO A 21 -11.43 -8.67 -8.71
CA PRO A 21 -11.29 -9.26 -10.05
C PRO A 21 -9.87 -9.82 -10.18
N VAL A 22 -9.76 -11.05 -10.68
CA VAL A 22 -8.45 -11.66 -10.98
C VAL A 22 -7.91 -10.92 -12.20
N ILE A 23 -7.26 -9.79 -11.96
CA ILE A 23 -6.50 -9.09 -12.99
C ILE A 23 -5.28 -9.96 -13.21
N ALA A 24 -5.14 -10.51 -14.43
CA ALA A 24 -3.96 -11.26 -14.83
C ALA A 24 -2.77 -10.29 -14.87
N VAL A 25 -2.03 -10.23 -13.77
CA VAL A 25 -0.79 -9.46 -13.67
C VAL A 25 0.34 -10.40 -14.09
N ALA A 26 1.20 -9.95 -15.01
CA ALA A 26 2.35 -10.75 -15.43
C ALA A 26 3.20 -11.15 -14.20
N ALA A 27 3.70 -12.37 -14.17
CA ALA A 27 4.51 -12.90 -13.06
C ALA A 27 5.77 -12.05 -12.76
N SER A 28 6.19 -11.21 -13.72
CA SER A 28 7.26 -10.23 -13.58
C SER A 28 6.92 -9.02 -12.70
N SER A 29 5.64 -8.71 -12.51
CA SER A 29 5.19 -7.57 -11.70
C SER A 29 4.90 -7.97 -10.27
N GLN A 30 5.77 -8.58 -9.56
CA GLN A 30 5.72 -8.99 -8.14
C GLN A 30 4.58 -8.34 -7.32
N LEU A 31 3.33 -8.60 -7.72
CA LEU A 31 2.16 -8.07 -7.03
C LEU A 31 1.94 -8.85 -5.73
N PHE A 32 2.48 -8.36 -4.65
CA PHE A 32 2.16 -8.83 -3.32
C PHE A 32 0.96 -8.04 -2.78
N VAL A 33 -0.22 -8.63 -2.83
CA VAL A 33 -1.39 -8.01 -2.22
C VAL A 33 -1.15 -7.92 -0.71
N THR A 34 -1.18 -6.70 -0.18
CA THR A 34 -1.01 -6.46 1.26
C THR A 34 -2.23 -7.00 2.00
N PRO A 35 -2.06 -7.89 3.00
CA PRO A 35 -3.18 -8.38 3.78
C PRO A 35 -3.89 -7.25 4.53
N GLU A 36 -5.18 -7.39 4.76
CA GLU A 36 -6.03 -6.36 5.39
C GLU A 36 -5.49 -5.90 6.74
N ARG A 37 -5.01 -6.83 7.56
CA ARG A 37 -4.41 -6.53 8.87
C ARG A 37 -3.24 -5.57 8.74
N GLU A 38 -2.34 -5.81 7.80
CA GLU A 38 -1.15 -5.01 7.56
C GLU A 38 -1.50 -3.66 6.91
N CYS A 39 -2.54 -3.61 6.06
CA CYS A 39 -3.08 -2.34 5.55
C CYS A 39 -3.58 -1.45 6.70
N ASN A 40 -4.39 -2.02 7.60
CA ASN A 40 -4.91 -1.30 8.76
C ASN A 40 -3.78 -0.84 9.69
N ARG A 41 -2.75 -1.66 9.86
CA ARG A 41 -1.59 -1.31 10.67
C ARG A 41 -0.75 -0.17 10.08
N LEU A 42 -0.56 -0.16 8.74
CA LEU A 42 0.10 0.95 8.04
C LEU A 42 -0.65 2.27 8.25
N VAL A 43 -1.96 2.24 8.10
CA VAL A 43 -2.85 3.41 8.25
C VAL A 43 -2.86 3.91 9.70
N GLU A 44 -2.92 3.01 10.69
CA GLU A 44 -2.83 3.34 12.11
C GLU A 44 -1.51 4.05 12.45
N LEU A 45 -0.37 3.51 11.98
CA LEU A 45 0.95 4.08 12.19
C LEU A 45 1.12 5.44 11.49
N ALA A 46 0.45 5.65 10.36
CA ALA A 46 0.47 6.91 9.64
C ALA A 46 -0.36 8.01 10.34
N CYS A 47 -1.22 7.66 11.31
CA CYS A 47 -2.07 8.60 12.05
C CYS A 47 -2.85 9.53 11.10
N ILE A 48 -3.54 8.96 10.10
CA ILE A 48 -4.25 9.74 9.08
C ILE A 48 -5.54 10.35 9.63
N GLY A 49 -5.91 11.49 9.05
CA GLY A 49 -7.20 12.16 9.27
C GLY A 49 -7.74 12.76 7.98
N ASP A 50 -8.98 13.27 8.02
CA ASP A 50 -9.68 13.80 6.84
C ASP A 50 -9.01 15.04 6.23
N ASP A 51 -8.19 15.77 6.99
CA ASP A 51 -7.44 16.94 6.52
C ASP A 51 -6.09 16.59 5.88
N ASP A 52 -5.74 15.30 5.84
CA ASP A 52 -4.47 14.86 5.27
C ASP A 52 -4.51 14.83 3.74
N TYR A 53 -3.34 15.04 3.15
CA TYR A 53 -3.08 14.77 1.76
C TYR A 53 -2.16 13.57 1.65
N ILE A 54 -2.69 12.48 1.13
CA ILE A 54 -2.09 11.15 1.22
C ILE A 54 -1.61 10.68 -0.16
N LEU A 55 -0.44 10.05 -0.21
CA LEU A 55 0.07 9.34 -1.39
C LEU A 55 0.19 7.84 -1.11
N GLU A 56 -0.37 7.02 -1.99
CA GLU A 56 -0.04 5.60 -2.12
C GLU A 56 0.72 5.35 -3.42
N PRO A 57 2.06 5.21 -3.40
CA PRO A 57 2.88 5.21 -4.61
C PRO A 57 3.07 3.84 -5.27
N SER A 58 2.37 2.80 -4.86
CA SER A 58 2.41 1.44 -5.43
C SER A 58 1.09 0.73 -5.17
N ALA A 59 0.00 1.29 -5.72
CA ALA A 59 -1.34 0.99 -5.27
C ALA A 59 -1.84 -0.44 -5.55
N GLY A 60 -1.29 -1.10 -6.57
CA GLY A 60 -1.63 -2.49 -6.89
C GLY A 60 -3.13 -2.71 -7.06
N THR A 61 -3.70 -3.57 -6.23
CA THR A 61 -5.16 -3.82 -6.21
C THR A 61 -5.94 -2.84 -5.32
N GLY A 62 -5.30 -1.81 -4.77
CA GLY A 62 -5.92 -0.82 -3.89
C GLY A 62 -6.23 -1.32 -2.48
N ALA A 63 -5.49 -2.32 -1.99
CA ALA A 63 -5.72 -2.85 -0.64
C ALA A 63 -5.49 -1.77 0.44
N ILE A 64 -4.41 -1.01 0.31
CA ILE A 64 -4.11 0.11 1.23
C ILE A 64 -5.10 1.26 1.01
N LEU A 65 -5.48 1.59 -0.25
CA LEU A 65 -6.50 2.61 -0.52
C LEU A 65 -7.83 2.31 0.17
N ARG A 66 -8.26 1.03 0.22
CA ARG A 66 -9.47 0.66 0.97
C ARG A 66 -9.34 0.97 2.46
N ALA A 67 -8.20 0.67 3.06
CA ALA A 67 -7.95 0.99 4.47
C ALA A 67 -7.88 2.51 4.72
N ILE A 68 -7.26 3.27 3.82
CA ILE A 68 -7.24 4.75 3.87
C ILE A 68 -8.67 5.29 3.84
N LYS A 69 -9.48 4.89 2.85
CA LYS A 69 -10.86 5.38 2.70
C LYS A 69 -11.79 4.95 3.82
N ALA A 70 -11.53 3.80 4.45
CA ALA A 70 -12.27 3.36 5.63
C ALA A 70 -11.96 4.21 6.88
N THR A 71 -10.73 4.73 7.00
CA THR A 71 -10.26 5.51 8.17
C THR A 71 -10.47 7.01 8.00
N ALA A 72 -10.17 7.55 6.82
CA ALA A 72 -10.25 8.97 6.47
C ALA A 72 -10.96 9.13 5.12
N PRO A 73 -12.31 9.01 5.07
CA PRO A 73 -13.06 8.99 3.81
C PRO A 73 -12.95 10.29 3.02
N ASN A 74 -12.74 11.42 3.69
CA ASN A 74 -12.67 12.76 3.07
C ASN A 74 -11.23 13.19 2.77
N ALA A 75 -10.21 12.45 3.20
CA ALA A 75 -8.82 12.80 2.91
C ALA A 75 -8.56 12.83 1.40
N ALA A 76 -7.85 13.89 0.97
CA ALA A 76 -7.35 13.97 -0.39
C ALA A 76 -6.29 12.87 -0.61
N CYS A 77 -6.42 12.10 -1.69
CA CYS A 77 -5.57 10.95 -1.92
C CYS A 77 -5.15 10.85 -3.38
N ASP A 78 -3.84 10.73 -3.60
CA ASP A 78 -3.25 10.32 -4.87
C ASP A 78 -2.77 8.86 -4.78
N ALA A 79 -2.92 8.14 -5.88
CA ALA A 79 -2.41 6.78 -6.02
C ALA A 79 -1.60 6.65 -7.30
N ILE A 80 -0.45 5.98 -7.23
CA ILE A 80 0.38 5.72 -8.41
C ILE A 80 0.42 4.21 -8.66
N GLU A 81 0.19 3.82 -9.90
CA GLU A 81 0.27 2.44 -10.34
C GLU A 81 0.82 2.36 -11.77
N MET A 82 1.90 1.59 -11.97
CA MET A 82 2.55 1.49 -13.28
C MET A 82 1.87 0.52 -14.24
N ASN A 83 1.11 -0.46 -13.71
CA ASN A 83 0.39 -1.42 -14.55
C ASN A 83 -0.92 -0.80 -15.04
N ALA A 84 -1.07 -0.65 -16.36
CA ALA A 84 -2.22 -0.01 -16.97
C ALA A 84 -3.56 -0.71 -16.63
N GLY A 85 -3.58 -2.04 -16.51
CA GLY A 85 -4.79 -2.79 -16.14
C GLY A 85 -5.24 -2.52 -14.70
N LEU A 86 -4.27 -2.45 -13.77
CA LEU A 86 -4.54 -2.09 -12.38
C LEU A 86 -4.93 -0.61 -12.24
N PHE A 87 -4.26 0.27 -12.98
CA PHE A 87 -4.63 1.68 -13.06
C PHE A 87 -6.08 1.87 -13.52
N ASP A 88 -6.51 1.20 -14.59
CA ASP A 88 -7.89 1.26 -15.08
C ASP A 88 -8.90 0.71 -14.07
N PHE A 89 -8.53 -0.33 -13.33
CA PHE A 89 -9.33 -0.87 -12.24
C PHE A 89 -9.44 0.14 -11.10
N LEU A 90 -8.33 0.70 -10.62
CA LEU A 90 -8.31 1.67 -9.52
C LEU A 90 -9.16 2.91 -9.82
N ARG A 91 -9.06 3.46 -11.03
CA ARG A 91 -9.87 4.61 -11.46
C ARG A 91 -11.37 4.38 -11.41
N LYS A 92 -11.80 3.13 -11.62
CA LYS A 92 -13.23 2.75 -11.60
C LYS A 92 -13.73 2.44 -10.19
N ASP A 93 -12.85 1.85 -9.36
CA ASP A 93 -13.22 1.32 -8.04
C ASP A 93 -13.08 2.36 -6.91
N PHE A 94 -12.25 3.38 -7.11
CA PHE A 94 -11.96 4.41 -6.09
C PHE A 94 -12.36 5.82 -6.54
N GLU A 95 -13.64 6.13 -6.37
CA GLU A 95 -14.13 7.50 -6.61
C GLU A 95 -13.44 8.49 -5.66
N GLY A 96 -13.06 9.66 -6.17
CA GLY A 96 -12.40 10.72 -5.40
C GLY A 96 -10.91 10.47 -5.09
N VAL A 97 -10.30 9.40 -5.64
CA VAL A 97 -8.85 9.21 -5.64
C VAL A 97 -8.28 9.65 -6.99
N ASN A 98 -7.25 10.48 -6.98
CA ASN A 98 -6.51 10.84 -8.18
C ASN A 98 -5.50 9.73 -8.51
N VAL A 99 -5.83 8.86 -9.46
CA VAL A 99 -4.96 7.75 -9.86
C VAL A 99 -4.07 8.18 -11.02
N ILE A 100 -2.76 7.91 -10.91
CA ILE A 100 -1.72 8.30 -11.87
C ILE A 100 -1.05 7.02 -12.41
N CYS A 101 -0.97 6.89 -13.74
CA CYS A 101 -0.32 5.75 -14.38
C CYS A 101 1.13 6.09 -14.71
N CYS A 102 2.07 5.73 -13.84
CA CYS A 102 3.51 5.86 -14.11
C CYS A 102 4.33 4.96 -13.19
N ASP A 103 5.63 4.82 -13.51
CA ASP A 103 6.61 4.29 -12.56
C ASP A 103 6.84 5.35 -11.47
N PHE A 104 6.62 4.98 -10.21
CA PHE A 104 6.79 5.89 -9.08
C PHE A 104 8.21 6.49 -9.03
N LEU A 105 9.24 5.74 -9.37
CA LEU A 105 10.62 6.26 -9.39
C LEU A 105 10.88 7.30 -10.49
N GLN A 106 9.96 7.44 -11.46
CA GLN A 106 9.97 8.48 -12.49
C GLN A 106 8.97 9.62 -12.19
N TYR A 107 8.15 9.45 -11.14
CA TYR A 107 7.20 10.47 -10.76
C TYR A 107 7.91 11.72 -10.24
N VAL A 108 7.51 12.86 -10.78
CA VAL A 108 7.96 14.18 -10.35
C VAL A 108 6.72 14.94 -9.86
N GLU A 109 6.78 15.39 -8.62
CA GLU A 109 5.66 16.11 -8.07
C GLU A 109 5.51 17.50 -8.68
N PRO A 110 4.27 17.94 -8.98
CA PRO A 110 4.01 19.32 -9.37
C PRO A 110 4.51 20.32 -8.34
N VAL A 111 5.13 21.40 -8.80
CA VAL A 111 5.74 22.43 -7.94
C VAL A 111 4.75 22.93 -6.87
N GLY A 112 5.18 22.87 -5.61
CA GLY A 112 4.39 23.36 -4.46
C GLY A 112 3.42 22.35 -3.87
N LYS A 113 3.36 21.14 -4.39
CA LYS A 113 2.54 20.04 -3.88
C LYS A 113 3.37 19.17 -2.93
N GLN A 114 2.96 19.01 -1.70
CA GLN A 114 3.63 18.16 -0.72
C GLN A 114 2.60 17.32 0.04
N TYR A 115 2.91 16.05 0.26
CA TYR A 115 2.04 15.15 1.00
C TYR A 115 2.28 15.26 2.50
N SER A 116 1.22 15.10 3.28
CA SER A 116 1.32 14.97 4.73
C SER A 116 1.57 13.52 5.15
N ARG A 117 1.10 12.57 4.33
CA ARG A 117 1.23 11.13 4.59
C ARG A 117 1.60 10.38 3.31
N ILE A 118 2.51 9.43 3.47
CA ILE A 118 2.82 8.46 2.41
C ILE A 118 2.70 7.07 3.00
N ILE A 119 1.91 6.21 2.36
CA ILE A 119 1.63 4.85 2.83
C ILE A 119 1.92 3.89 1.71
N MET A 120 2.83 2.92 1.90
CA MET A 120 3.27 2.08 0.81
C MET A 120 3.62 0.64 1.19
N ASN A 121 3.41 -0.26 0.24
CA ASN A 121 4.05 -1.57 0.18
C ASN A 121 4.77 -1.70 -1.18
N PRO A 122 6.00 -1.16 -1.30
CA PRO A 122 6.72 -1.12 -2.56
C PRO A 122 7.23 -2.50 -2.99
N PRO A 123 7.61 -2.69 -4.27
CA PRO A 123 8.24 -3.93 -4.72
C PRO A 123 9.58 -4.17 -4.00
N PHE A 124 9.88 -5.46 -3.68
CA PHE A 124 11.03 -5.81 -2.85
C PHE A 124 12.30 -6.18 -3.64
N ASN A 125 12.18 -6.44 -4.95
CA ASN A 125 13.28 -6.92 -5.78
C ASN A 125 14.44 -5.92 -5.85
N GLN A 126 15.67 -6.43 -5.78
CA GLN A 126 16.91 -5.66 -5.98
C GLN A 126 17.02 -4.37 -5.14
N GLY A 127 16.39 -4.32 -3.94
CA GLY A 127 16.38 -3.14 -3.07
C GLY A 127 15.49 -2.00 -3.59
N SER A 128 14.49 -2.33 -4.39
CA SER A 128 13.51 -1.38 -4.90
C SER A 128 12.71 -0.72 -3.77
N ASP A 129 12.43 -1.47 -2.71
CA ASP A 129 11.79 -0.99 -1.49
C ASP A 129 12.55 0.22 -0.89
N ILE A 130 13.88 0.14 -0.76
CA ILE A 130 14.69 1.26 -0.27
C ILE A 130 14.58 2.46 -1.20
N LYS A 131 14.67 2.26 -2.52
CA LYS A 131 14.60 3.35 -3.50
C LYS A 131 13.24 4.05 -3.44
N HIS A 132 12.14 3.29 -3.36
CA HIS A 132 10.79 3.84 -3.27
C HIS A 132 10.60 4.63 -1.97
N ILE A 133 11.06 4.09 -0.84
CA ILE A 133 10.96 4.78 0.46
C ILE A 133 11.76 6.08 0.43
N MET A 134 13.01 6.06 -0.03
CA MET A 134 13.85 7.26 -0.11
C MET A 134 13.26 8.30 -1.08
N HIS A 135 12.72 7.86 -2.22
CA HIS A 135 12.03 8.75 -3.16
C HIS A 135 10.77 9.34 -2.55
N GLY A 136 9.97 8.53 -1.83
CA GLY A 136 8.77 8.99 -1.13
C GLY A 136 9.06 10.07 -0.08
N LEU A 137 10.13 9.92 0.67
CA LEU A 137 10.51 10.92 1.69
C LEU A 137 10.70 12.33 1.09
N SER A 138 11.16 12.43 -0.17
CA SER A 138 11.35 13.74 -0.82
C SER A 138 10.04 14.48 -1.13
N PHE A 139 8.91 13.81 -1.08
CA PHE A 139 7.57 14.40 -1.34
C PHE A 139 6.81 14.79 -0.07
N LEU A 140 7.35 14.47 1.11
CA LEU A 140 6.71 14.83 2.38
C LEU A 140 6.98 16.29 2.74
N LYS A 141 5.95 16.94 3.28
CA LYS A 141 6.11 18.22 3.99
C LYS A 141 6.79 18.01 5.34
N SER A 142 7.33 19.07 5.94
CA SER A 142 7.79 19.05 7.35
C SER A 142 6.67 18.54 8.28
N GLY A 143 6.99 17.68 9.24
CA GLY A 143 6.05 16.97 10.09
C GLY A 143 5.28 15.86 9.38
N GLY A 144 5.60 15.56 8.12
CA GLY A 144 4.96 14.48 7.37
C GLY A 144 5.42 13.09 7.83
N ILE A 145 4.56 12.09 7.60
CA ILE A 145 4.80 10.71 8.03
C ILE A 145 4.79 9.78 6.83
N LEU A 146 5.81 8.93 6.71
CA LEU A 146 5.84 7.80 5.80
C LEU A 146 5.70 6.51 6.59
N THR A 147 4.76 5.65 6.20
CA THR A 147 4.69 4.27 6.66
C THR A 147 4.90 3.30 5.51
N ALA A 148 5.68 2.26 5.75
CA ALA A 148 6.03 1.31 4.70
C ALA A 148 6.18 -0.11 5.23
N ILE A 149 5.98 -1.08 4.34
CA ILE A 149 6.48 -2.45 4.51
C ILE A 149 7.72 -2.59 3.63
N CYS A 150 8.79 -3.15 4.17
CA CYS A 150 10.00 -3.45 3.40
C CYS A 150 10.61 -4.78 3.85
N LEU A 151 11.63 -5.27 3.14
CA LEU A 151 12.36 -6.45 3.56
C LEU A 151 13.10 -6.21 4.89
N ASN A 152 13.24 -7.28 5.69
CA ASN A 152 14.01 -7.27 6.94
C ASN A 152 15.48 -7.67 6.69
N GLY A 153 16.08 -7.17 5.62
CA GLY A 153 17.44 -7.51 5.23
C GLY A 153 18.51 -6.57 5.83
N PRO A 154 19.80 -6.98 5.75
CA PRO A 154 20.90 -6.11 6.23
C PRO A 154 20.93 -4.74 5.55
N ARG A 155 20.59 -4.67 4.24
CA ARG A 155 20.57 -3.41 3.49
C ARG A 155 19.49 -2.45 3.99
N GLN A 156 18.30 -2.96 4.29
CA GLN A 156 17.19 -2.16 4.83
C GLN A 156 17.51 -1.68 6.24
N LYS A 157 18.08 -2.54 7.08
CA LYS A 157 18.54 -2.16 8.42
C LYS A 157 19.60 -1.05 8.36
N ASP A 158 20.59 -1.17 7.49
CA ASP A 158 21.64 -0.18 7.29
C ASP A 158 21.11 1.18 6.81
N LYS A 159 20.18 1.17 5.84
CA LYS A 159 19.71 2.39 5.18
C LYS A 159 18.50 3.05 5.84
N LEU A 160 17.62 2.29 6.46
CA LEU A 160 16.31 2.78 6.88
C LEU A 160 16.10 2.76 8.40
N LYS A 161 16.70 1.81 9.12
CA LYS A 161 16.38 1.61 10.54
C LYS A 161 16.75 2.82 11.42
N ASN A 162 17.83 3.51 11.10
CA ASN A 162 18.26 4.70 11.86
C ASN A 162 17.40 5.94 11.58
N MET A 163 16.63 5.93 10.49
CA MET A 163 15.70 7.00 10.13
C MET A 163 14.31 6.75 10.70
N ALA A 164 14.01 5.48 11.02
CA ALA A 164 12.69 5.07 11.47
C ALA A 164 12.48 5.37 12.97
N ASP A 165 11.37 6.01 13.30
CA ASP A 165 10.90 6.18 14.68
C ASP A 165 10.04 4.98 15.13
N TYR A 166 9.64 4.10 14.19
CA TYR A 166 9.00 2.82 14.45
C TYR A 166 9.53 1.73 13.53
N TRP A 167 9.83 0.55 14.08
CA TRP A 167 10.35 -0.59 13.34
C TRP A 167 9.91 -1.89 14.00
N GLU A 168 9.02 -2.66 13.35
CA GLU A 168 8.48 -3.92 13.86
C GLU A 168 8.63 -5.03 12.81
N GLU A 169 9.19 -6.16 13.23
CA GLU A 169 9.28 -7.34 12.36
C GLU A 169 7.90 -7.99 12.22
N LEU A 170 7.47 -8.22 10.99
CA LEU A 170 6.21 -8.89 10.74
C LEU A 170 6.35 -10.41 10.92
N PRO A 171 5.27 -11.09 11.33
CA PRO A 171 5.28 -12.54 11.48
C PRO A 171 5.73 -13.24 10.19
N PRO A 172 6.41 -14.40 10.30
CA PRO A 172 6.68 -15.22 9.11
C PRO A 172 5.41 -15.52 8.32
N ARG A 173 5.51 -15.54 6.99
CA ARG A 173 4.37 -15.80 6.09
C ARG A 173 3.25 -14.76 6.14
N THR A 174 3.55 -13.54 6.56
CA THR A 174 2.61 -12.41 6.45
C THR A 174 2.10 -12.26 5.02
N PHE A 175 2.97 -12.44 4.01
CA PHE A 175 2.58 -12.47 2.62
C PHE A 175 2.39 -13.92 2.15
N ALA A 176 1.20 -14.23 1.65
CA ALA A 176 0.91 -15.54 1.07
C ALA A 176 1.93 -15.85 -0.06
N TYR A 177 2.37 -17.11 -0.10
CA TYR A 177 3.29 -17.64 -1.13
C TYR A 177 4.75 -17.16 -1.06
N THR A 178 5.19 -16.55 0.04
CA THR A 178 6.59 -16.18 0.23
C THR A 178 7.02 -16.33 1.70
N ASP A 179 8.25 -16.79 1.90
CA ASP A 179 8.89 -16.88 3.21
C ASP A 179 9.81 -15.66 3.49
N VAL A 180 9.69 -14.57 2.73
CA VAL A 180 10.50 -13.37 2.94
C VAL A 180 10.18 -12.73 4.30
N SER A 181 11.24 -12.43 5.06
CA SER A 181 11.11 -11.66 6.29
C SER A 181 10.90 -10.18 5.94
N THR A 182 9.88 -9.59 6.50
CA THR A 182 9.50 -8.19 6.27
C THR A 182 9.34 -7.44 7.59
N VAL A 183 9.37 -6.13 7.50
CA VAL A 183 9.09 -5.21 8.60
C VAL A 183 8.03 -4.20 8.18
N ILE A 184 7.28 -3.72 9.15
CA ILE A 184 6.49 -2.50 9.04
C ILE A 184 7.22 -1.38 9.77
N MET A 185 7.31 -0.21 9.15
CA MET A 185 8.09 0.90 9.68
C MET A 185 7.38 2.24 9.51
N ARG A 186 7.81 3.22 10.32
CA ARG A 186 7.40 4.62 10.20
C ARG A 186 8.64 5.52 10.23
N ILE A 187 8.61 6.57 9.41
CA ILE A 187 9.56 7.69 9.44
C ILE A 187 8.74 8.97 9.52
N THR A 188 9.05 9.81 10.50
CA THR A 188 8.53 11.19 10.59
C THR A 188 9.62 12.14 10.11
N VAL A 189 9.28 13.06 9.20
CA VAL A 189 10.20 14.08 8.68
C VAL A 189 10.09 15.34 9.54
N ASP A 190 11.23 15.90 9.96
CA ASP A 190 11.32 17.14 10.74
C ASP A 190 10.91 18.38 9.95
#